data_46452817d27c95d5689e6e26b7c472cc
#
_entry.id   46452817d27c95d5689e6e26b7c472cc
#
_cell.length_a   1.000
_cell.length_b   1.000
_cell.length_c   1.000
_cell.angle_alpha   90.00
_cell.angle_beta   90.00
_cell.angle_gamma   90.00
#
_symmetry.space_group_name_H-M   'P 1'
#
loop_
_entity.id
_entity.type
_entity.pdbx_description
1 polymer ?
#
loop_
_entity_poly.entity_id
_entity_poly.type
_entity_poly.pdbx_seq_one_letter_code
_entity_poly.pdbx_strand_id
1 'polypeptide(L)'
;MSKSLGRLAALTVAGWLALGGAALAAPFEFAPAPQTDLNRVYRIDKATGEVAACQFQLKEGGVGVTVCFPAGEGAGPQAPSDYTLMPSRHEREGGIFRVNIRTGEMSICYVFDDKTVCTAQAK
;
A
#
# COMPACT_ATOMS: atom_id res chain seq x y z
N MET A 1 -14.84 -44.68 -44.84
CA MET A 1 -14.84 -44.21 -44.39
C MET A 1 -14.29 -43.19 -43.88
N SER A 2 -14.05 -42.66 -43.57
CA SER A 2 -13.73 -41.73 -43.11
C SER A 2 -13.62 -41.01 -42.32
N LYS A 3 -13.51 -40.77 -41.91
CA LYS A 3 -13.56 -40.15 -41.14
C LYS A 3 -12.85 -39.41 -40.58
N SER A 4 -12.70 -39.04 -40.19
CA SER A 4 -12.09 -38.53 -39.65
C SER A 4 -11.72 -37.44 -39.51
N LEU A 5 -11.85 -36.99 -39.23
CA LEU A 5 -11.57 -36.06 -39.22
C LEU A 5 -11.58 -35.06 -38.50
N GLY A 6 -11.73 -34.62 -38.12
CA GLY A 6 -11.97 -33.65 -37.56
C GLY A 6 -11.32 -33.22 -36.56
N ARG A 7 -11.05 -33.51 -36.11
CA ARG A 7 -10.66 -33.28 -35.22
C ARG A 7 -9.85 -32.39 -35.03
N LEU A 8 -9.51 -31.98 -34.78
CA LEU A 8 -8.62 -31.37 -34.65
C LEU A 8 -8.63 -30.09 -34.43
N ALA A 9 -8.88 -29.55 -34.41
CA ALA A 9 -8.92 -28.27 -34.39
C ALA A 9 -8.91 -27.66 -33.18
N ALA A 10 -9.43 -27.70 -32.52
CA ALA A 10 -9.57 -27.05 -31.41
C ALA A 10 -8.47 -26.64 -30.75
N LEU A 11 -7.75 -27.23 -30.59
CA LEU A 11 -6.78 -26.94 -29.86
C LEU A 11 -6.15 -25.74 -29.89
N THR A 12 -6.13 -25.14 -30.55
CA THR A 12 -5.37 -24.06 -30.56
C THR A 12 -5.63 -23.00 -29.70
N VAL A 13 -6.66 -22.73 -29.42
CA VAL A 13 -6.95 -21.68 -28.63
C VAL A 13 -6.35 -21.53 -27.39
N ALA A 14 -6.20 -22.41 -26.72
CA ALA A 14 -5.68 -22.29 -25.46
C ALA A 14 -4.53 -21.43 -25.30
N GLY A 15 -3.72 -21.50 -26.08
CA GLY A 15 -2.56 -20.86 -25.82
C GLY A 15 -2.61 -19.47 -25.51
N TRP A 16 -3.35 -18.71 -26.09
CA TRP A 16 -3.21 -17.45 -25.80
C TRP A 16 -3.79 -16.90 -24.72
N LEU A 17 -4.56 -17.52 -24.18
CA LEU A 17 -5.09 -17.01 -23.04
C LEU A 17 -4.08 -16.77 -22.07
N ALA A 18 -3.17 -17.55 -22.02
CA ALA A 18 -2.22 -17.44 -21.00
C ALA A 18 -1.44 -16.21 -21.11
N LEU A 19 -1.39 -15.65 -22.20
CA LEU A 19 -0.57 -14.56 -22.30
C LEU A 19 -1.21 -13.35 -21.85
N GLY A 20 -2.41 -13.30 -21.94
CA GLY A 20 -3.05 -12.09 -21.68
C GLY A 20 -3.14 -11.70 -20.28
N GLY A 21 -2.92 -12.54 -19.37
CA GLY A 21 -3.23 -12.13 -18.05
C GLY A 21 -2.14 -11.59 -17.24
N ALA A 22 -1.20 -11.08 -17.78
CA ALA A 22 -0.06 -10.74 -17.01
C ALA A 22 -0.05 -9.48 -16.22
N ALA A 23 -1.12 -8.83 -16.07
CA ALA A 23 -1.10 -7.57 -15.33
C ALA A 23 -0.81 -7.82 -13.86
N LEU A 24 0.14 -7.12 -13.32
CA LEU A 24 0.47 -7.23 -11.92
C LEU A 24 -0.19 -6.09 -11.16
N ALA A 25 -0.63 -6.38 -9.95
CA ALA A 25 -1.18 -5.34 -9.09
C ALA A 25 -0.05 -4.42 -8.65
N ALA A 26 -0.34 -3.17 -8.47
CA ALA A 26 0.63 -2.23 -7.96
C ALA A 26 1.01 -2.62 -6.54
N PRO A 27 2.29 -2.57 -6.17
CA PRO A 27 2.72 -3.01 -4.85
C PRO A 27 2.36 -2.05 -3.72
N PHE A 28 2.13 -0.80 -4.02
CA PHE A 28 1.89 0.21 -3.00
C PHE A 28 0.49 0.78 -3.05
N GLU A 29 0.04 1.25 -1.90
CA GLU A 29 -1.19 1.98 -1.78
C GLU A 29 -0.87 3.28 -1.06
N PHE A 30 -1.59 4.34 -1.36
CA PHE A 30 -1.34 5.67 -0.81
C PHE A 30 -2.62 6.23 -0.23
N ALA A 31 -2.50 6.96 0.87
CA ALA A 31 -3.65 7.64 1.46
C ALA A 31 -3.20 8.89 2.20
N PRO A 32 -3.99 9.94 2.17
CA PRO A 32 -3.63 11.17 2.87
C PRO A 32 -3.80 11.02 4.37
N ALA A 33 -3.03 11.79 5.13
CA ALA A 33 -3.28 11.90 6.56
C ALA A 33 -4.68 12.50 6.77
N PRO A 34 -5.40 12.10 7.81
CA PRO A 34 -6.73 12.65 8.04
C PRO A 34 -6.73 14.13 8.47
N GLN A 35 -5.62 14.61 8.98
CA GLN A 35 -5.52 16.02 9.40
C GLN A 35 -5.58 16.93 8.19
N THR A 36 -6.59 17.79 8.14
CA THR A 36 -6.91 18.54 6.93
C THR A 36 -5.92 19.63 6.57
N ASP A 37 -5.18 20.13 7.53
CA ASP A 37 -4.19 21.18 7.27
C ASP A 37 -2.76 20.62 7.22
N LEU A 38 -2.62 19.30 7.12
CA LEU A 38 -1.33 18.66 7.04
C LEU A 38 -1.14 18.04 5.64
N ASN A 39 -0.15 18.53 4.92
CA ASN A 39 0.08 18.05 3.57
C ASN A 39 1.00 16.82 3.59
N ARG A 40 0.46 15.72 4.09
CA ARG A 40 1.19 14.45 4.25
C ARG A 40 0.43 13.31 3.61
N VAL A 41 1.17 12.44 2.93
CA VAL A 41 0.61 11.23 2.32
C VAL A 41 1.40 10.04 2.84
N TYR A 42 0.68 9.01 3.25
CA TYR A 42 1.28 7.76 3.68
C TYR A 42 1.30 6.77 2.53
N ARG A 43 2.29 5.90 2.56
CA ARG A 43 2.44 4.83 1.57
C ARG A 43 2.55 3.51 2.33
N ILE A 44 1.88 2.48 1.88
CA ILE A 44 2.02 1.15 2.45
C ILE A 44 2.38 0.15 1.35
N ASP A 45 3.27 -0.77 1.68
CA ASP A 45 3.54 -1.93 0.84
C ASP A 45 2.41 -2.93 1.13
N LYS A 46 1.60 -3.24 0.13
CA LYS A 46 0.42 -4.07 0.34
C LYS A 46 0.73 -5.50 0.73
N ALA A 47 1.90 -5.97 0.45
CA ALA A 47 2.29 -7.35 0.77
C ALA A 47 3.00 -7.45 2.10
N THR A 48 3.78 -6.48 2.48
CA THR A 48 4.59 -6.54 3.70
C THR A 48 4.07 -5.66 4.82
N GLY A 49 3.22 -4.69 4.51
CA GLY A 49 2.71 -3.79 5.54
C GLY A 49 3.68 -2.71 5.96
N GLU A 50 4.82 -2.56 5.28
CA GLU A 50 5.75 -1.48 5.61
C GLU A 50 5.12 -0.14 5.29
N VAL A 51 5.21 0.82 6.22
CA VAL A 51 4.59 2.14 6.07
C VAL A 51 5.64 3.22 6.10
N ALA A 52 5.52 4.16 5.19
CA ALA A 52 6.36 5.35 5.14
C ALA A 52 5.46 6.54 4.82
N ALA A 53 5.98 7.73 4.93
CA ALA A 53 5.22 8.94 4.65
C ALA A 53 6.10 9.98 4.01
N CYS A 54 5.48 10.87 3.25
CA CYS A 54 6.16 12.06 2.74
C CYS A 54 5.23 13.24 2.89
N GLN A 55 5.77 14.44 3.00
CA GLN A 55 4.98 15.64 3.11
C GLN A 55 5.66 16.81 2.42
N PHE A 56 4.88 17.81 2.09
CA PHE A 56 5.42 19.05 1.57
C PHE A 56 5.88 19.90 2.74
N GLN A 57 7.05 20.51 2.61
CA GLN A 57 7.57 21.40 3.62
C GLN A 57 8.00 22.68 2.94
N LEU A 58 7.53 23.82 3.46
CA LEU A 58 7.92 25.09 2.94
C LEU A 58 9.38 25.36 3.25
N LYS A 59 10.05 26.05 2.35
CA LYS A 59 11.42 26.43 2.55
C LYS A 59 11.49 27.93 2.36
N GLU A 60 11.97 28.63 3.38
CA GLU A 60 12.03 30.06 3.34
C GLU A 60 12.86 30.55 2.17
N GLY A 61 12.33 31.49 1.44
CA GLY A 61 13.04 32.11 0.34
C GLY A 61 13.12 31.30 -0.93
N GLY A 62 12.38 30.22 -1.05
CA GLY A 62 12.46 29.38 -2.25
C GLY A 62 11.29 28.47 -2.44
N VAL A 63 11.48 27.52 -3.34
CA VAL A 63 10.50 26.47 -3.59
C VAL A 63 10.55 25.53 -2.42
N GLY A 64 9.44 24.96 -2.03
CA GLY A 64 9.41 23.99 -0.95
C GLY A 64 10.07 22.67 -1.34
N VAL A 65 10.10 21.75 -0.42
CA VAL A 65 10.72 20.43 -0.61
C VAL A 65 9.77 19.33 -0.22
N THR A 66 10.00 18.14 -0.74
CA THR A 66 9.31 16.94 -0.29
C THR A 66 10.20 16.28 0.77
N VAL A 67 9.68 16.14 1.98
CA VAL A 67 10.41 15.48 3.06
C VAL A 67 9.75 14.13 3.28
N CYS A 68 10.56 13.08 3.34
CA CYS A 68 10.02 11.73 3.53
C CYS A 68 10.53 11.15 4.84
N PHE A 69 9.68 10.35 5.48
CA PHE A 69 9.94 9.73 6.77
C PHE A 69 9.91 8.21 6.56
N PRO A 70 11.08 7.59 6.51
CA PRO A 70 11.14 6.15 6.27
C PRO A 70 10.60 5.36 7.46
N ALA A 71 10.38 4.09 7.26
CA ALA A 71 9.84 3.23 8.31
C ALA A 71 10.80 3.15 9.49
N GLY A 72 10.27 3.45 10.66
CA GLY A 72 10.96 3.32 11.92
C GLY A 72 10.30 2.24 12.76
N GLU A 73 10.28 2.44 14.07
CA GLU A 73 9.78 1.44 14.99
C GLU A 73 8.36 0.99 14.66
N GLY A 74 8.16 -0.30 14.50
CA GLY A 74 6.85 -0.88 14.24
C GLY A 74 6.34 -0.72 12.82
N ALA A 75 6.96 0.13 12.01
CA ALA A 75 6.49 0.41 10.66
C ALA A 75 7.21 -0.40 9.58
N GLY A 76 8.22 -1.15 9.94
CA GLY A 76 8.94 -1.98 8.97
C GLY A 76 8.10 -3.13 8.45
N PRO A 77 8.67 -3.95 7.58
CA PRO A 77 7.94 -5.08 7.01
C PRO A 77 7.41 -6.02 8.07
N GLN A 78 6.19 -6.48 7.87
CA GLN A 78 5.50 -7.44 8.72
C GLN A 78 5.45 -8.77 8.00
N ALA A 79 4.83 -9.77 8.60
CA ALA A 79 4.64 -11.06 7.95
C ALA A 79 3.82 -10.84 6.67
N PRO A 80 4.14 -11.53 5.59
CA PRO A 80 3.40 -11.37 4.34
C PRO A 80 1.89 -11.57 4.52
N SER A 81 1.11 -10.66 4.01
CA SER A 81 -0.35 -10.72 4.11
C SER A 81 -0.94 -9.71 3.10
N ASP A 82 -2.12 -9.21 3.39
CA ASP A 82 -2.75 -8.16 2.60
C ASP A 82 -2.98 -6.97 3.50
N TYR A 83 -2.32 -5.89 3.22
CA TYR A 83 -2.36 -4.69 4.07
C TYR A 83 -2.97 -3.51 3.33
N THR A 84 -3.63 -2.64 4.08
CA THR A 84 -4.19 -1.40 3.54
C THR A 84 -4.04 -0.27 4.55
N LEU A 85 -4.22 0.94 4.09
CA LEU A 85 -4.24 2.13 4.93
C LEU A 85 -5.66 2.61 5.07
N MET A 86 -6.03 3.08 6.25
CA MET A 86 -7.35 3.60 6.51
C MET A 86 -7.26 4.88 7.33
N PRO A 87 -7.51 6.03 6.74
CA PRO A 87 -7.56 7.27 7.52
C PRO A 87 -8.84 7.29 8.35
N SER A 88 -8.73 7.77 9.58
CA SER A 88 -9.91 7.96 10.41
C SER A 88 -10.55 9.30 10.06
N ARG A 89 -11.66 9.60 10.68
CA ARG A 89 -12.29 10.90 10.48
C ARG A 89 -11.81 11.94 11.48
N HIS A 90 -10.79 11.60 12.25
CA HIS A 90 -10.30 12.53 13.26
C HIS A 90 -9.38 13.55 12.59
N GLU A 91 -9.94 14.66 12.18
CA GLU A 91 -9.25 15.66 11.36
C GLU A 91 -8.13 16.40 12.05
N ARG A 92 -7.91 16.17 13.32
CA ARG A 92 -6.81 16.81 14.05
C ARG A 92 -5.61 15.92 14.22
N GLU A 93 -5.71 14.66 13.75
CA GLU A 93 -4.63 13.72 13.92
C GLU A 93 -3.92 13.47 12.61
N GLY A 94 -2.60 13.40 12.68
CA GLY A 94 -1.81 13.15 11.50
C GLY A 94 -1.58 11.67 11.21
N GLY A 95 -2.02 10.77 12.08
CA GLY A 95 -1.78 9.34 11.94
C GLY A 95 -2.81 8.63 11.08
N ILE A 96 -2.46 7.45 10.64
CA ILE A 96 -3.32 6.66 9.77
C ILE A 96 -3.25 5.20 10.25
N PHE A 97 -4.34 4.46 10.07
CA PHE A 97 -4.34 3.05 10.47
C PHE A 97 -3.75 2.17 9.38
N ARG A 98 -2.88 1.26 9.79
CA ARG A 98 -2.46 0.14 8.97
C ARG A 98 -3.36 -1.01 9.35
N VAL A 99 -3.97 -1.65 8.37
CA VAL A 99 -4.90 -2.76 8.58
C VAL A 99 -4.41 -3.99 7.85
N ASN A 100 -4.36 -5.11 8.55
CA ASN A 100 -4.13 -6.39 7.91
C ASN A 100 -5.52 -6.93 7.56
N ILE A 101 -5.84 -6.97 6.28
CA ILE A 101 -7.18 -7.32 5.84
C ILE A 101 -7.51 -8.77 6.14
N ARG A 102 -6.52 -9.64 6.18
CA ARG A 102 -6.77 -11.06 6.42
C ARG A 102 -6.97 -11.38 7.89
N THR A 103 -6.25 -10.72 8.77
CA THR A 103 -6.35 -11.02 10.20
C THR A 103 -7.22 -10.04 10.95
N GLY A 104 -7.47 -8.86 10.37
CA GLY A 104 -8.20 -7.81 11.05
C GLY A 104 -7.37 -7.00 12.02
N GLU A 105 -6.08 -7.27 12.10
CA GLU A 105 -5.23 -6.53 13.02
C GLU A 105 -5.03 -5.10 12.53
N MET A 106 -5.10 -4.14 13.44
CA MET A 106 -4.93 -2.73 13.11
C MET A 106 -3.92 -2.09 14.04
N SER A 107 -3.17 -1.15 13.50
CA SER A 107 -2.26 -0.33 14.30
C SER A 107 -2.22 1.07 13.73
N ILE A 108 -2.04 2.06 14.60
CA ILE A 108 -1.95 3.44 14.14
C ILE A 108 -0.50 3.73 13.78
N CYS A 109 -0.29 4.39 12.65
CA CYS A 109 1.03 4.81 12.20
C CYS A 109 1.06 6.33 12.14
N TYR A 110 2.15 6.93 12.54
CA TYR A 110 2.31 8.38 12.54
C TYR A 110 3.78 8.74 12.44
N VAL A 111 4.08 10.00 12.26
CA VAL A 111 5.48 10.44 12.17
C VAL A 111 5.95 10.87 13.55
N PHE A 112 7.05 10.30 13.98
CA PHE A 112 7.67 10.62 15.26
C PHE A 112 9.19 10.60 15.08
N ASP A 113 9.84 11.68 15.50
CA ASP A 113 11.29 11.78 15.42
C ASP A 113 11.83 11.47 14.01
N ASP A 114 11.23 12.12 13.02
CA ASP A 114 11.61 12.00 11.62
C ASP A 114 11.50 10.60 11.01
N LYS A 115 10.72 9.75 11.63
CA LYS A 115 10.46 8.41 11.12
C LYS A 115 8.97 8.14 11.16
N THR A 116 8.52 7.23 10.32
CA THR A 116 7.16 6.73 10.42
C THR A 116 7.18 5.56 11.41
N VAL A 117 6.34 5.63 12.43
CA VAL A 117 6.27 4.56 13.43
C VAL A 117 4.85 4.01 13.48
N CYS A 118 4.71 2.74 13.84
CA CYS A 118 3.40 2.13 14.02
C CYS A 118 3.36 1.46 15.38
N THR A 119 2.24 1.61 16.07
CA THR A 119 2.08 1.04 17.42
C THR A 119 1.60 -0.39 17.34
N ALA A 120 1.98 -1.19 18.30
CA ALA A 120 1.44 -2.54 18.43
C ALA A 120 0.05 -2.46 19.05
N GLN A 121 -0.79 -3.45 18.76
CA GLN A 121 -2.07 -3.53 19.44
C GLN A 121 -1.85 -3.87 20.91
N ALA A 122 -2.59 -3.21 21.77
CA ALA A 122 -2.52 -3.53 23.19
C ALA A 122 -3.20 -4.88 23.41
N LYS A 123 -2.71 -5.63 24.37
CA LYS A 123 -3.26 -6.94 24.70
C LYS A 123 -4.27 -6.85 25.82
#